data_2a19b020d75c64b9a82f284126213537
#
_entry.id   2a19b020d75c64b9a82f284126213537
#
_cell.length_a   1.000
_cell.length_b   1.000
_cell.length_c   1.000
_cell.angle_alpha   90.00
_cell.angle_beta   90.00
_cell.angle_gamma   90.00
#
_symmetry.space_group_name_H-M   'P 1'
#
loop_
_entity.id
_entity.type
_entity.pdbx_description
1 polymer ?
#
loop_
_entity_poly.entity_id
_entity_poly.type
_entity_poly.pdbx_seq_one_letter_code
_entity_poly.pdbx_strand_id
1 'polypeptide(L)'
;LKKSVMIELYHTVSNNASKNITRTYSTSFSFGISLLDKSIHNAIYAIYGFVRLADEIVDTFHDFPKREILEEFKNDTYKALDRGISINPVLHAFQMVVNEYNIDRALIDKFLESMEKDLNEITYSSLAYDDYIVGSAEVVGLMCLMVFVNGDESLYDELEDPARRLGAAFQKVNF
;
A
#
# COMPACT_ATOMS: atom_id res chain seq x y z
N LEU A 1 18.70 23.48 -12.74
CA LEU A 1 18.69 23.71 -11.28
C LEU A 1 17.27 24.00 -10.74
N LYS A 2 16.50 24.99 -11.27
CA LYS A 2 15.15 25.30 -10.76
C LYS A 2 14.13 24.15 -10.95
N LYS A 3 14.15 23.42 -12.08
CA LYS A 3 13.21 22.31 -12.33
C LYS A 3 13.47 21.11 -11.40
N SER A 4 14.73 20.79 -11.10
CA SER A 4 15.09 19.72 -10.18
C SER A 4 14.63 20.02 -8.75
N VAL A 5 14.82 21.23 -8.26
CA VAL A 5 14.38 21.64 -6.93
C VAL A 5 12.85 21.59 -6.77
N MET A 6 12.10 21.90 -7.82
CA MET A 6 10.62 21.89 -7.77
C MET A 6 10.05 20.46 -7.70
N ILE A 7 10.65 19.49 -8.37
CA ILE A 7 10.20 18.09 -8.28
C ILE A 7 10.54 17.49 -6.91
N GLU A 8 11.71 17.81 -6.36
CA GLU A 8 12.10 17.37 -5.01
C GLU A 8 11.14 17.90 -3.92
N LEU A 9 10.65 19.14 -4.11
CA LEU A 9 9.62 19.67 -3.22
C LEU A 9 8.33 18.86 -3.32
N TYR A 10 7.92 18.46 -4.52
CA TYR A 10 6.73 17.64 -4.71
C TYR A 10 6.89 16.23 -4.13
N HIS A 11 8.06 15.60 -4.27
CA HIS A 11 8.39 14.34 -3.60
C HIS A 11 8.24 14.48 -2.07
N THR A 12 8.76 15.57 -1.50
CA THR A 12 8.64 15.86 -0.06
C THR A 12 7.19 16.03 0.39
N VAL A 13 6.38 16.77 -0.37
CA VAL A 13 4.94 16.96 -0.09
C VAL A 13 4.22 15.62 -0.14
N SER A 14 4.52 14.79 -1.13
CA SER A 14 3.89 13.48 -1.32
C SER A 14 4.21 12.51 -0.18
N ASN A 15 5.47 12.44 0.23
CA ASN A 15 5.89 11.64 1.39
C ASN A 15 5.22 12.14 2.69
N ASN A 16 5.12 13.45 2.87
CA ASN A 16 4.45 14.03 4.04
C ASN A 16 2.94 13.74 4.05
N ALA A 17 2.28 13.70 2.90
CA ALA A 17 0.87 13.31 2.79
C ALA A 17 0.64 11.88 3.28
N SER A 18 1.41 10.91 2.78
CA SER A 18 1.34 9.51 3.23
C SER A 18 1.65 9.35 4.72
N LYS A 19 2.69 10.05 5.20
CA LYS A 19 3.03 10.05 6.62
C LYS A 19 1.92 10.64 7.49
N ASN A 20 1.27 11.72 7.06
CA ASN A 20 0.17 12.32 7.81
C ASN A 20 -1.04 11.40 7.86
N ILE A 21 -1.40 10.75 6.75
CA ILE A 21 -2.45 9.72 6.71
C ILE A 21 -2.14 8.63 7.73
N THR A 22 -0.96 8.02 7.67
CA THR A 22 -0.59 6.94 8.59
C THR A 22 -0.71 7.38 10.06
N ARG A 23 -0.22 8.55 10.40
CA ARG A 23 -0.25 9.07 11.78
C ARG A 23 -1.66 9.39 12.27
N THR A 24 -2.53 9.79 11.37
CA THR A 24 -3.92 10.10 11.70
C THR A 24 -4.75 8.84 11.90
N TYR A 25 -4.55 7.83 11.04
CA TYR A 25 -5.36 6.61 11.08
C TYR A 25 -4.82 5.53 12.02
N SER A 26 -3.50 5.47 12.27
CA SER A 26 -2.92 4.42 13.10
C SER A 26 -1.74 4.89 13.95
N THR A 27 -1.97 5.00 15.25
CA THR A 27 -0.93 5.29 16.24
C THR A 27 0.04 4.12 16.40
N SER A 28 -0.45 2.88 16.38
CA SER A 28 0.36 1.66 16.52
C SER A 28 1.29 1.46 15.32
N PHE A 29 0.80 1.58 14.09
CA PHE A 29 1.65 1.52 12.90
C PHE A 29 2.67 2.66 12.86
N SER A 30 2.26 3.88 13.19
CA SER A 30 3.17 5.03 13.27
C SER A 30 4.29 4.81 14.28
N PHE A 31 3.96 4.22 15.43
CA PHE A 31 4.95 3.84 16.44
C PHE A 31 5.88 2.74 15.91
N GLY A 32 5.33 1.67 15.30
CA GLY A 32 6.13 0.59 14.70
C GLY A 32 7.12 1.12 13.66
N ILE A 33 6.66 1.98 12.74
CA ILE A 33 7.52 2.61 11.73
C ILE A 33 8.63 3.43 12.37
N SER A 34 8.37 4.11 13.49
CA SER A 34 9.37 4.92 14.18
C SER A 34 10.55 4.13 14.77
N LEU A 35 10.38 2.81 14.94
CA LEU A 35 11.41 1.89 15.42
C LEU A 35 12.29 1.31 14.28
N LEU A 36 11.88 1.48 13.04
CA LEU A 36 12.65 1.06 11.88
C LEU A 36 13.80 2.02 11.60
N ASP A 37 14.72 1.64 10.70
CA ASP A 37 15.73 2.56 10.20
C ASP A 37 15.06 3.73 9.47
N LYS A 38 15.58 4.94 9.67
CA LYS A 38 15.00 6.17 9.12
C LYS A 38 15.00 6.22 7.60
N SER A 39 15.91 5.51 6.95
CA SER A 39 16.03 5.48 5.49
C SER A 39 14.80 4.88 4.81
N ILE A 40 14.10 3.94 5.48
CA ILE A 40 12.93 3.25 4.92
C ILE A 40 11.59 3.82 5.41
N HIS A 41 11.57 4.79 6.34
CA HIS A 41 10.32 5.33 6.88
C HIS A 41 9.37 5.82 5.79
N ASN A 42 9.88 6.62 4.83
CA ASN A 42 9.04 7.17 3.77
C ASN A 42 8.44 6.09 2.88
N ALA A 43 9.18 5.03 2.61
CA ALA A 43 8.71 3.92 1.81
C ALA A 43 7.56 3.17 2.51
N ILE A 44 7.69 2.88 3.79
CA ILE A 44 6.63 2.20 4.56
C ILE A 44 5.41 3.13 4.72
N TYR A 45 5.60 4.43 4.97
CA TYR A 45 4.50 5.40 4.98
C TYR A 45 3.78 5.49 3.63
N ALA A 46 4.49 5.38 2.50
CA ALA A 46 3.89 5.43 1.18
C ALA A 46 3.03 4.18 0.90
N ILE A 47 3.51 2.98 1.25
CA ILE A 47 2.72 1.73 1.15
C ILE A 47 1.47 1.82 2.01
N TYR A 48 1.61 2.23 3.29
CA TYR A 48 0.46 2.37 4.17
C TYR A 48 -0.55 3.40 3.66
N GLY A 49 -0.08 4.55 3.17
CA GLY A 49 -0.95 5.59 2.63
C GLY A 49 -1.78 5.11 1.44
N PHE A 50 -1.18 4.35 0.53
CA PHE A 50 -1.87 3.73 -0.60
C PHE A 50 -2.95 2.74 -0.13
N VAL A 51 -2.57 1.80 0.74
CA VAL A 51 -3.47 0.79 1.31
C VAL A 51 -4.63 1.48 2.03
N ARG A 52 -4.34 2.44 2.91
CA ARG A 52 -5.38 3.12 3.71
C ARG A 52 -6.38 3.90 2.86
N LEU A 53 -5.96 4.53 1.75
CA LEU A 53 -6.91 5.22 0.87
C LEU A 53 -7.84 4.24 0.15
N ALA A 54 -7.35 3.09 -0.27
CA ALA A 54 -8.19 2.05 -0.85
C ALA A 54 -9.21 1.51 0.18
N ASP A 55 -8.77 1.20 1.40
CA ASP A 55 -9.63 0.81 2.52
C ASP A 55 -10.70 1.87 2.80
N GLU A 56 -10.32 3.17 2.84
CA GLU A 56 -11.25 4.26 3.11
C GLU A 56 -12.40 4.31 2.10
N ILE A 57 -12.11 4.06 0.82
CA ILE A 57 -13.13 4.01 -0.23
C ILE A 57 -14.13 2.88 0.05
N VAL A 58 -13.62 1.71 0.43
CA VAL A 58 -14.44 0.51 0.64
C VAL A 58 -15.22 0.59 1.94
N ASP A 59 -14.56 1.00 3.03
CA ASP A 59 -15.11 0.90 4.38
C ASP A 59 -15.95 2.11 4.78
N THR A 60 -15.66 3.30 4.24
CA THR A 60 -16.20 4.55 4.78
C THR A 60 -17.18 5.27 3.85
N PHE A 61 -16.98 5.20 2.53
CA PHE A 61 -17.75 6.03 1.58
C PHE A 61 -19.14 5.45 1.25
N HIS A 62 -19.92 5.08 2.27
CA HIS A 62 -21.22 4.40 2.08
C HIS A 62 -22.25 5.22 1.28
N ASP A 63 -22.22 6.55 1.42
CA ASP A 63 -23.15 7.47 0.73
C ASP A 63 -22.65 7.94 -0.64
N PHE A 64 -21.53 7.37 -1.13
CA PHE A 64 -20.88 7.74 -2.38
C PHE A 64 -20.80 6.55 -3.35
N PRO A 65 -20.56 6.77 -4.65
CA PRO A 65 -20.43 5.70 -5.65
C PRO A 65 -19.08 4.97 -5.51
N LYS A 66 -18.93 4.19 -4.44
CA LYS A 66 -17.67 3.52 -4.05
C LYS A 66 -17.02 2.75 -5.19
N ARG A 67 -17.82 2.06 -6.01
CA ARG A 67 -17.31 1.27 -7.14
C ARG A 67 -16.63 2.14 -8.19
N GLU A 68 -17.25 3.27 -8.54
CA GLU A 68 -16.68 4.21 -9.50
C GLU A 68 -15.41 4.85 -8.94
N ILE A 69 -15.44 5.25 -7.67
CA ILE A 69 -14.29 5.86 -6.98
C ILE A 69 -13.11 4.86 -6.87
N LEU A 70 -13.39 3.59 -6.56
CA LEU A 70 -12.33 2.56 -6.50
C LEU A 70 -11.76 2.29 -7.89
N GLU A 71 -12.58 2.24 -8.93
CA GLU A 71 -12.11 2.07 -10.31
C GLU A 71 -11.25 3.26 -10.77
N GLU A 72 -11.64 4.49 -10.42
CA GLU A 72 -10.82 5.69 -10.67
C GLU A 72 -9.48 5.61 -9.93
N PHE A 73 -9.50 5.24 -8.65
CA PHE A 73 -8.30 5.08 -7.84
C PHE A 73 -7.36 4.02 -8.43
N LYS A 74 -7.89 2.87 -8.85
CA LYS A 74 -7.16 1.80 -9.53
C LYS A 74 -6.52 2.28 -10.83
N ASN A 75 -7.30 2.94 -11.69
CA ASN A 75 -6.81 3.49 -12.95
C ASN A 75 -5.72 4.55 -12.73
N ASP A 76 -5.87 5.42 -11.74
CA ASP A 76 -4.88 6.44 -11.42
C ASP A 76 -3.60 5.84 -10.79
N THR A 77 -3.73 4.73 -10.06
CA THR A 77 -2.59 3.94 -9.58
C THR A 77 -1.75 3.44 -10.76
N TYR A 78 -2.35 2.77 -11.74
CA TYR A 78 -1.61 2.28 -12.91
C TYR A 78 -1.01 3.41 -13.74
N LYS A 79 -1.75 4.50 -13.95
CA LYS A 79 -1.20 5.69 -14.62
C LYS A 79 0.01 6.27 -13.87
N ALA A 80 -0.04 6.29 -12.53
CA ALA A 80 1.09 6.76 -11.72
C ALA A 80 2.33 5.87 -11.91
N LEU A 81 2.14 4.54 -11.86
CA LEU A 81 3.21 3.55 -12.07
C LEU A 81 3.83 3.66 -13.47
N ASP A 82 3.01 3.80 -14.51
CA ASP A 82 3.47 3.84 -15.90
C ASP A 82 4.18 5.16 -16.26
N ARG A 83 3.73 6.28 -15.68
CA ARG A 83 4.26 7.61 -15.97
C ARG A 83 5.42 8.03 -15.04
N GLY A 84 5.57 7.35 -13.90
CA GLY A 84 6.50 7.74 -12.84
C GLY A 84 6.11 9.05 -12.13
N ILE A 85 4.84 9.48 -12.27
CA ILE A 85 4.32 10.71 -11.63
C ILE A 85 2.80 10.65 -11.50
N SER A 86 2.27 11.24 -10.42
CA SER A 86 0.84 11.43 -10.21
C SER A 86 0.55 12.80 -9.61
N ILE A 87 -0.62 13.37 -9.91
CA ILE A 87 -1.12 14.58 -9.23
C ILE A 87 -1.67 14.26 -7.82
N ASN A 88 -2.09 13.01 -7.60
CA ASN A 88 -2.43 12.51 -6.28
C ASN A 88 -1.13 12.28 -5.50
N PRO A 89 -0.87 13.01 -4.40
CA PRO A 89 0.41 12.93 -3.70
C PRO A 89 0.66 11.55 -3.06
N VAL A 90 -0.38 10.84 -2.65
CA VAL A 90 -0.24 9.49 -2.08
C VAL A 90 0.16 8.49 -3.16
N LEU A 91 -0.50 8.51 -4.32
CA LEU A 91 -0.14 7.67 -5.45
C LEU A 91 1.24 8.04 -6.01
N HIS A 92 1.63 9.32 -5.91
CA HIS A 92 2.97 9.73 -6.30
C HIS A 92 4.04 9.16 -5.36
N ALA A 93 3.83 9.22 -4.04
CA ALA A 93 4.75 8.60 -3.09
C ALA A 93 4.82 7.08 -3.29
N PHE A 94 3.68 6.42 -3.46
CA PHE A 94 3.61 4.98 -3.66
C PHE A 94 4.33 4.52 -4.94
N GLN A 95 4.10 5.18 -6.09
CA GLN A 95 4.78 4.81 -7.33
C GLN A 95 6.30 4.99 -7.24
N MET A 96 6.80 6.00 -6.50
CA MET A 96 8.25 6.14 -6.28
C MET A 96 8.82 4.90 -5.58
N VAL A 97 8.14 4.41 -4.54
CA VAL A 97 8.55 3.22 -3.78
C VAL A 97 8.49 1.96 -4.65
N VAL A 98 7.41 1.77 -5.41
CA VAL A 98 7.27 0.62 -6.31
C VAL A 98 8.43 0.58 -7.32
N ASN A 99 8.78 1.72 -7.90
CA ASN A 99 9.87 1.79 -8.88
C ASN A 99 11.26 1.69 -8.23
N GLU A 100 11.47 2.24 -7.02
CA GLU A 100 12.75 2.20 -6.31
C GLU A 100 13.11 0.78 -5.86
N TYR A 101 12.13 0.06 -5.30
CA TYR A 101 12.33 -1.27 -4.72
C TYR A 101 11.91 -2.42 -5.65
N ASN A 102 11.53 -2.14 -6.90
CA ASN A 102 11.04 -3.14 -7.86
C ASN A 102 9.89 -4.01 -7.32
N ILE A 103 8.94 -3.40 -6.61
CA ILE A 103 7.78 -4.12 -6.09
C ILE A 103 6.97 -4.69 -7.25
N ASP A 104 6.71 -6.01 -7.22
CA ASP A 104 5.95 -6.69 -8.26
C ASP A 104 4.52 -6.14 -8.35
N ARG A 105 4.11 -5.75 -9.56
CA ARG A 105 2.75 -5.27 -9.85
C ARG A 105 1.68 -6.31 -9.52
N ALA A 106 2.00 -7.58 -9.60
CA ALA A 106 1.08 -8.66 -9.23
C ALA A 106 0.61 -8.56 -7.77
N LEU A 107 1.43 -8.03 -6.85
CA LEU A 107 1.03 -7.77 -5.46
C LEU A 107 0.00 -6.62 -5.38
N ILE A 108 0.19 -5.58 -6.20
CA ILE A 108 -0.72 -4.43 -6.28
C ILE A 108 -2.05 -4.86 -6.88
N ASP A 109 -2.02 -5.65 -7.96
CA ASP A 109 -3.20 -6.21 -8.61
C ASP A 109 -4.03 -7.04 -7.63
N LYS A 110 -3.38 -7.95 -6.90
CA LYS A 110 -4.02 -8.82 -5.91
C LYS A 110 -4.64 -8.01 -4.77
N PHE A 111 -3.96 -6.96 -4.29
CA PHE A 111 -4.51 -6.06 -3.29
C PHE A 111 -5.76 -5.33 -3.80
N LEU A 112 -5.70 -4.73 -4.98
CA LEU A 112 -6.84 -4.00 -5.56
C LEU A 112 -8.02 -4.93 -5.89
N GLU A 113 -7.75 -6.17 -6.33
CA GLU A 113 -8.78 -7.19 -6.48
C GLU A 113 -9.49 -7.54 -5.16
N SER A 114 -8.75 -7.57 -4.04
CA SER A 114 -9.38 -7.82 -2.74
C SER A 114 -10.29 -6.66 -2.32
N MET A 115 -9.91 -5.43 -2.61
CA MET A 115 -10.77 -4.25 -2.38
C MET A 115 -12.05 -4.27 -3.24
N GLU A 116 -11.96 -4.72 -4.50
CA GLU A 116 -13.14 -4.91 -5.35
C GLU A 116 -14.10 -5.99 -4.80
N LYS A 117 -13.57 -7.05 -4.21
CA LYS A 117 -14.38 -8.10 -3.59
C LYS A 117 -15.13 -7.57 -2.37
N ASP A 118 -14.50 -6.72 -1.55
CA ASP A 118 -15.12 -6.12 -0.38
C ASP A 118 -16.34 -5.24 -0.72
N LEU A 119 -16.35 -4.60 -1.90
CA LEU A 119 -17.51 -3.83 -2.36
C LEU A 119 -18.77 -4.67 -2.58
N ASN A 120 -18.65 -5.99 -2.70
CA ASN A 120 -19.77 -6.87 -3.05
C ASN A 120 -20.49 -7.48 -1.84
N GLU A 121 -20.17 -7.10 -0.59
CA GLU A 121 -20.79 -7.62 0.66
C GLU A 121 -20.97 -9.15 0.66
N ILE A 122 -19.93 -9.88 0.24
CA ILE A 122 -20.01 -11.33 0.19
C ILE A 122 -19.87 -11.86 1.62
N THR A 123 -20.86 -12.64 2.06
CA THR A 123 -20.70 -13.50 3.23
C THR A 123 -19.59 -14.48 2.93
N TYR A 124 -18.42 -14.28 3.53
CA TYR A 124 -17.23 -15.09 3.23
C TYR A 124 -17.47 -16.56 3.61
N SER A 125 -17.41 -17.46 2.63
CA SER A 125 -17.10 -18.86 2.91
C SER A 125 -15.66 -18.97 3.42
N SER A 126 -15.29 -20.06 4.08
CA SER A 126 -13.92 -20.23 4.60
C SER A 126 -12.83 -20.06 3.53
N LEU A 127 -13.09 -20.52 2.30
CA LEU A 127 -12.17 -20.36 1.16
C LEU A 127 -12.08 -18.90 0.68
N ALA A 128 -13.20 -18.18 0.68
CA ALA A 128 -13.22 -16.76 0.33
C ALA A 128 -12.52 -15.90 1.40
N TYR A 129 -12.58 -16.32 2.66
CA TYR A 129 -11.86 -15.66 3.76
C TYR A 129 -10.33 -15.81 3.63
N ASP A 130 -9.85 -17.01 3.29
CA ASP A 130 -8.42 -17.25 3.09
C ASP A 130 -7.88 -16.43 1.89
N ASP A 131 -8.63 -16.37 0.77
CA ASP A 131 -8.26 -15.55 -0.39
C ASP A 131 -8.27 -14.04 -0.08
N TYR A 132 -9.18 -13.61 0.78
CA TYR A 132 -9.23 -12.24 1.28
C TYR A 132 -8.00 -11.88 2.14
N ILE A 133 -7.61 -12.75 3.07
CA ILE A 133 -6.40 -12.55 3.88
C ILE A 133 -5.17 -12.42 2.99
N VAL A 134 -5.03 -13.28 1.99
CA VAL A 134 -3.92 -13.20 1.02
C VAL A 134 -3.93 -11.84 0.31
N GLY A 135 -5.08 -11.43 -0.23
CA GLY A 135 -5.18 -10.19 -1.01
C GLY A 135 -5.04 -8.92 -0.18
N SER A 136 -5.59 -8.89 1.05
CA SER A 136 -5.63 -7.67 1.86
C SER A 136 -4.43 -7.49 2.80
N ALA A 137 -3.79 -8.58 3.22
CA ALA A 137 -2.76 -8.52 4.25
C ALA A 137 -1.42 -9.14 3.84
N GLU A 138 -1.40 -10.35 3.27
CA GLU A 138 -0.15 -11.00 2.92
C GLU A 138 0.61 -10.21 1.84
N VAL A 139 -0.08 -9.77 0.77
CA VAL A 139 0.57 -9.01 -0.31
C VAL A 139 1.08 -7.65 0.17
N VAL A 140 0.42 -7.01 1.14
CA VAL A 140 0.92 -5.78 1.77
C VAL A 140 2.20 -6.07 2.55
N GLY A 141 2.24 -7.18 3.28
CA GLY A 141 3.44 -7.67 3.96
C GLY A 141 4.60 -7.89 2.99
N LEU A 142 4.32 -8.45 1.81
CA LEU A 142 5.33 -8.69 0.77
C LEU A 142 5.82 -7.39 0.11
N MET A 143 4.95 -6.40 -0.11
CA MET A 143 5.38 -5.07 -0.56
C MET A 143 6.34 -4.42 0.45
N CYS A 144 6.04 -4.54 1.76
CA CYS A 144 6.93 -4.06 2.81
C CYS A 144 8.24 -4.87 2.87
N LEU A 145 8.18 -6.18 2.64
CA LEU A 145 9.36 -7.03 2.62
C LEU A 145 10.39 -6.56 1.57
N MET A 146 9.94 -6.21 0.35
CA MET A 146 10.85 -5.66 -0.68
C MET A 146 11.60 -4.42 -0.20
N VAL A 147 10.96 -3.58 0.60
CA VAL A 147 11.60 -2.41 1.22
C VAL A 147 12.62 -2.84 2.28
N PHE A 148 12.26 -3.81 3.14
CA PHE A 148 13.14 -4.30 4.21
C PHE A 148 14.41 -4.96 3.68
N VAL A 149 14.30 -5.70 2.59
CA VAL A 149 15.45 -6.36 1.94
C VAL A 149 16.17 -5.46 0.94
N ASN A 150 15.74 -4.19 0.80
CA ASN A 150 16.31 -3.21 -0.13
C ASN A 150 16.39 -3.72 -1.59
N GLY A 151 15.35 -4.43 -2.03
CA GLY A 151 15.25 -4.99 -3.38
C GLY A 151 16.13 -6.23 -3.63
N ASP A 152 16.69 -6.85 -2.59
CA ASP A 152 17.44 -8.11 -2.72
C ASP A 152 16.49 -9.29 -2.94
N GLU A 153 16.39 -9.78 -4.18
CA GLU A 153 15.46 -10.84 -4.57
C GLU A 153 15.77 -12.17 -3.84
N SER A 154 17.05 -12.48 -3.60
CA SER A 154 17.44 -13.72 -2.92
C SER A 154 16.99 -13.75 -1.47
N LEU A 155 17.15 -12.61 -0.78
CA LEU A 155 16.70 -12.45 0.60
C LEU A 155 15.17 -12.35 0.68
N TYR A 156 14.55 -11.76 -0.35
CA TYR A 156 13.09 -11.73 -0.48
C TYR A 156 12.51 -13.14 -0.56
N ASP A 157 13.05 -13.99 -1.45
CA ASP A 157 12.59 -15.38 -1.62
C ASP A 157 12.74 -16.20 -0.32
N GLU A 158 13.84 -16.00 0.42
CA GLU A 158 14.07 -16.65 1.71
C GLU A 158 13.03 -16.23 2.76
N LEU A 159 12.63 -14.96 2.77
CA LEU A 159 11.77 -14.37 3.80
C LEU A 159 10.30 -14.27 3.38
N GLU A 160 9.94 -14.64 2.16
CA GLU A 160 8.56 -14.53 1.64
C GLU A 160 7.56 -15.28 2.53
N ASP A 161 7.80 -16.53 2.83
CA ASP A 161 6.92 -17.38 3.64
C ASP A 161 6.73 -16.85 5.08
N PRO A 162 7.78 -16.46 5.83
CA PRO A 162 7.62 -15.79 7.11
C PRO A 162 6.83 -14.48 7.04
N ALA A 163 7.05 -13.66 6.00
CA ALA A 163 6.36 -12.39 5.81
C ALA A 163 4.86 -12.57 5.53
N ARG A 164 4.49 -13.55 4.70
CA ARG A 164 3.08 -13.92 4.46
C ARG A 164 2.40 -14.33 5.76
N ARG A 165 3.02 -15.21 6.54
CA ARG A 165 2.48 -15.65 7.84
C ARG A 165 2.30 -14.51 8.82
N LEU A 166 3.22 -13.56 8.83
CA LEU A 166 3.11 -12.37 9.68
C LEU A 166 1.95 -11.48 9.24
N GLY A 167 1.81 -11.20 7.94
CA GLY A 167 0.69 -10.45 7.38
C GLY A 167 -0.66 -11.08 7.72
N ALA A 168 -0.80 -12.38 7.49
CA ALA A 168 -2.00 -13.15 7.84
C ALA A 168 -2.31 -13.10 9.34
N ALA A 169 -1.29 -13.16 10.20
CA ALA A 169 -1.48 -13.07 11.65
C ALA A 169 -2.00 -11.70 12.08
N PHE A 170 -1.48 -10.60 11.51
CA PHE A 170 -1.99 -9.26 11.77
C PHE A 170 -3.46 -9.12 11.38
N GLN A 171 -3.85 -9.62 10.21
CA GLN A 171 -5.23 -9.54 9.76
C GLN A 171 -6.20 -10.32 10.68
N LYS A 172 -5.79 -11.50 11.14
CA LYS A 172 -6.59 -12.32 12.08
C LYS A 172 -6.79 -11.66 13.45
N VAL A 173 -5.90 -10.77 13.85
CA VAL A 173 -6.03 -10.01 15.12
C VAL A 173 -6.93 -8.80 14.94
N ASN A 174 -7.03 -8.26 13.70
CA ASN A 174 -7.89 -7.10 13.38
C ASN A 174 -9.36 -7.49 13.16
N PHE A 175 -9.67 -8.77 12.95
CA PHE A 175 -11.02 -9.30 12.91
C PHE A 175 -11.49 -9.69 14.32
#